data_a16ff800a322383bad707c3683f29e42
#
_entry.id   a16ff800a322383bad707c3683f29e42
#
_cell.length_a   1.000
_cell.length_b   1.000
_cell.length_c   1.000
_cell.angle_alpha   90.00
_cell.angle_beta   90.00
_cell.angle_gamma   90.00
#
_symmetry.space_group_name_H-M   'P 1'
#
loop_
_entity.id
_entity.type
_entity.pdbx_description
1 polymer ?
#
loop_
_entity_poly.entity_id
_entity_poly.type
_entity_poly.pdbx_seq_one_letter_code
_entity_poly.pdbx_strand_id
1 'polypeptide(L)'
;MAKQGSLSAVGGGGLSELWARLRFLFMAIVVYRIGAHIPVPGINPDRLADLFRQNEGTILSLFNMFSGGALERMSIFALGIMPYISASIIMQLMTAVSPHLEQLKKEGESGRRKISQYTRYGTLLLAFVQAIGMSVGLASQGVAFANDFNFYFVAVTTFVAGAMFMMW
;
A
#
# COMPACT_ATOMS: atom_id res chain seq x y z
N MET A 1 48.84 -15.02 -25.99
CA MET A 1 47.72 -15.93 -25.64
C MET A 1 46.64 -15.12 -24.96
N ALA A 2 45.66 -14.67 -25.73
CA ALA A 2 44.54 -13.84 -25.26
C ALA A 2 43.54 -14.71 -24.53
N LYS A 3 43.20 -14.32 -23.33
CA LYS A 3 42.16 -14.91 -22.49
C LYS A 3 40.77 -14.61 -23.12
N GLN A 4 40.28 -15.50 -23.97
CA GLN A 4 38.87 -15.61 -24.29
C GLN A 4 38.16 -16.27 -23.08
N GLY A 5 37.71 -15.48 -22.18
CA GLY A 5 36.93 -15.95 -21.06
C GLY A 5 36.01 -14.88 -20.57
N SER A 6 34.74 -15.12 -20.67
CA SER A 6 33.64 -14.51 -19.91
C SER A 6 32.54 -13.71 -20.63
N LEU A 7 32.39 -13.86 -21.91
CA LEU A 7 31.17 -13.35 -22.57
C LEU A 7 29.99 -14.33 -22.55
N SER A 8 30.25 -15.60 -22.22
CA SER A 8 29.19 -16.63 -22.12
C SER A 8 28.46 -16.68 -20.77
N ALA A 9 28.96 -16.01 -19.74
CA ALA A 9 28.31 -15.98 -18.42
C ALA A 9 27.18 -14.94 -18.29
N VAL A 10 27.11 -13.99 -19.22
CA VAL A 10 26.10 -12.91 -19.20
C VAL A 10 24.81 -13.29 -19.96
N GLY A 11 24.86 -14.31 -20.79
CA GLY A 11 23.76 -14.65 -21.72
C GLY A 11 22.70 -15.63 -21.21
N GLY A 12 22.97 -16.42 -20.19
CA GLY A 12 22.04 -17.50 -19.79
C GLY A 12 21.38 -17.33 -18.43
N GLY A 13 22.11 -16.80 -17.45
CA GLY A 13 21.59 -16.65 -16.08
C GLY A 13 20.75 -15.37 -15.87
N GLY A 14 21.12 -14.29 -16.55
CA GLY A 14 20.43 -13.00 -16.40
C GLY A 14 19.03 -12.96 -17.00
N LEU A 15 18.83 -13.66 -18.13
CA LEU A 15 17.51 -13.68 -18.78
C LEU A 15 16.51 -14.54 -18.01
N SER A 16 16.92 -15.67 -17.45
CA SER A 16 16.04 -16.51 -16.64
C SER A 16 15.62 -15.83 -15.33
N GLU A 17 16.54 -15.10 -14.70
CA GLU A 17 16.25 -14.31 -13.51
C GLU A 17 15.31 -13.12 -13.85
N LEU A 18 15.55 -12.42 -14.96
CA LEU A 18 14.70 -11.36 -15.46
C LEU A 18 13.27 -11.88 -15.73
N TRP A 19 13.14 -13.04 -16.37
CA TRP A 19 11.84 -13.67 -16.63
C TRP A 19 11.11 -14.07 -15.37
N ALA A 20 11.83 -14.57 -14.36
CA ALA A 20 11.26 -14.90 -13.06
C ALA A 20 10.72 -13.64 -12.35
N ARG A 21 11.48 -12.54 -12.37
CA ARG A 21 11.06 -11.26 -11.79
C ARG A 21 9.89 -10.63 -12.54
N LEU A 22 9.90 -10.67 -13.88
CA LEU A 22 8.79 -10.20 -14.70
C LEU A 22 7.50 -10.99 -14.45
N ARG A 23 7.60 -12.32 -14.34
CA ARG A 23 6.45 -13.17 -14.02
C ARG A 23 5.90 -12.86 -12.63
N PHE A 24 6.77 -12.67 -11.63
CA PHE A 24 6.35 -12.27 -10.30
C PHE A 24 5.64 -10.91 -10.31
N LEU A 25 6.21 -9.92 -11.01
CA LEU A 25 5.60 -8.60 -11.18
C LEU A 25 4.22 -8.69 -11.85
N PHE A 26 4.11 -9.47 -12.92
CA PHE A 26 2.84 -9.67 -13.61
C PHE A 26 1.79 -10.31 -12.70
N MET A 27 2.16 -11.35 -11.95
CA MET A 27 1.25 -11.98 -10.97
C MET A 27 0.85 -11.00 -9.87
N ALA A 28 1.76 -10.20 -9.36
CA ALA A 28 1.46 -9.19 -8.35
C ALA A 28 0.47 -8.14 -8.88
N ILE A 29 0.62 -7.68 -10.12
CA ILE A 29 -0.32 -6.75 -10.77
C ILE A 29 -1.69 -7.40 -10.94
N VAL A 30 -1.78 -8.66 -11.33
CA VAL A 30 -3.05 -9.41 -11.47
C VAL A 30 -3.75 -9.53 -10.12
N VAL A 31 -3.04 -9.91 -9.07
CA VAL A 31 -3.59 -10.02 -7.71
C VAL A 31 -4.08 -8.67 -7.21
N TYR A 32 -3.30 -7.61 -7.40
CA TYR A 32 -3.73 -6.24 -7.07
C TYR A 32 -5.00 -5.84 -7.82
N ARG A 33 -5.06 -6.12 -9.10
CA ARG A 33 -6.20 -5.78 -9.95
C ARG A 33 -7.47 -6.50 -9.50
N ILE A 34 -7.36 -7.78 -9.14
CA ILE A 34 -8.47 -8.54 -8.57
C ILE A 34 -8.92 -7.92 -7.24
N GLY A 35 -7.99 -7.66 -6.33
CA GLY A 35 -8.30 -7.06 -5.02
C GLY A 35 -8.89 -5.64 -5.12
N ALA A 36 -8.48 -4.85 -6.12
CA ALA A 36 -9.04 -3.53 -6.39
C ALA A 36 -10.53 -3.57 -6.84
N HIS A 37 -11.03 -4.72 -7.25
CA HIS A 37 -12.44 -4.91 -7.63
C HIS A 37 -13.30 -5.49 -6.50
N ILE A 38 -12.70 -5.89 -5.38
CA ILE A 38 -13.43 -6.42 -4.21
C ILE A 38 -13.81 -5.23 -3.31
N PRO A 39 -15.08 -4.82 -3.26
CA PRO A 39 -15.51 -3.73 -2.38
C PRO A 39 -15.51 -4.17 -0.92
N VAL A 40 -15.30 -3.21 -0.02
CA VAL A 40 -15.45 -3.45 1.42
C VAL A 40 -16.93 -3.71 1.73
N PRO A 41 -17.27 -4.77 2.50
CA PRO A 41 -18.64 -5.07 2.86
C PRO A 41 -19.31 -3.91 3.62
N GLY A 42 -20.58 -3.66 3.32
CA GLY A 42 -21.37 -2.63 4.01
C GLY A 42 -21.32 -1.23 3.38
N ILE A 43 -20.72 -1.08 2.23
CA ILE A 43 -20.64 0.19 1.48
C ILE A 43 -21.64 0.16 0.31
N ASN A 44 -22.39 1.26 0.13
CA ASN A 44 -23.29 1.44 -1.00
C ASN A 44 -22.51 1.99 -2.21
N PRO A 45 -22.37 1.23 -3.30
CA PRO A 45 -21.58 1.63 -4.45
C PRO A 45 -22.17 2.82 -5.21
N ASP A 46 -23.50 2.97 -5.23
CA ASP A 46 -24.15 4.03 -5.97
C ASP A 46 -23.92 5.41 -5.32
N ARG A 47 -24.07 5.48 -4.01
CA ARG A 47 -23.78 6.70 -3.24
C ARG A 47 -22.31 7.08 -3.29
N LEU A 48 -21.46 6.09 -3.30
CA LEU A 48 -20.01 6.30 -3.43
C LEU A 48 -19.66 6.89 -4.80
N ALA A 49 -20.21 6.35 -5.87
CA ALA A 49 -20.03 6.88 -7.23
C ALA A 49 -20.52 8.33 -7.35
N ASP A 50 -21.63 8.67 -6.73
CA ASP A 50 -22.15 10.05 -6.72
C ASP A 50 -21.22 11.01 -5.99
N LEU A 51 -20.62 10.60 -4.88
CA LEU A 51 -19.61 11.41 -4.16
C LEU A 51 -18.37 11.68 -5.02
N PHE A 52 -17.88 10.68 -5.74
CA PHE A 52 -16.73 10.86 -6.63
C PHE A 52 -17.06 11.76 -7.80
N ARG A 53 -18.25 11.66 -8.39
CA ARG A 53 -18.73 12.55 -9.48
C ARG A 53 -18.84 14.00 -9.02
N GLN A 54 -19.34 14.25 -7.80
CA GLN A 54 -19.44 15.59 -7.24
C GLN A 54 -18.08 16.22 -6.96
N ASN A 55 -17.06 15.40 -6.72
CA ASN A 55 -15.70 15.81 -6.40
C ASN A 55 -14.71 15.58 -7.56
N GLU A 56 -15.20 15.44 -8.79
CA GLU A 56 -14.36 15.38 -9.98
C GLU A 56 -13.53 16.68 -10.10
N GLY A 57 -12.22 16.51 -10.36
CA GLY A 57 -11.28 17.63 -10.45
C GLY A 57 -10.65 18.06 -9.12
N THR A 58 -10.98 17.41 -8.01
CA THR A 58 -10.37 17.64 -6.71
C THR A 58 -9.18 16.71 -6.44
N ILE A 59 -8.51 16.92 -5.28
CA ILE A 59 -7.43 16.06 -4.79
C ILE A 59 -7.85 14.59 -4.70
N LEU A 60 -9.13 14.30 -4.41
CA LEU A 60 -9.69 12.95 -4.39
C LEU A 60 -9.57 12.23 -5.74
N SER A 61 -9.78 12.95 -6.84
CA SER A 61 -9.62 12.42 -8.19
C SER A 61 -8.17 12.04 -8.48
N LEU A 62 -7.20 12.83 -8.02
CA LEU A 62 -5.79 12.51 -8.13
C LEU A 62 -5.43 11.23 -7.34
N PHE A 63 -5.89 11.12 -6.10
CA PHE A 63 -5.68 9.91 -5.30
C PHE A 63 -6.30 8.67 -5.94
N ASN A 64 -7.49 8.81 -6.54
CA ASN A 64 -8.14 7.72 -7.26
C ASN A 64 -7.31 7.25 -8.46
N MET A 65 -6.70 8.20 -9.19
CA MET A 65 -5.80 7.88 -10.29
C MET A 65 -4.56 7.09 -9.81
N PHE A 66 -3.94 7.50 -8.70
CA PHE A 66 -2.80 6.78 -8.11
C PHE A 66 -3.16 5.39 -7.60
N SER A 67 -4.36 5.21 -7.08
CA SER A 67 -4.84 3.90 -6.59
C SER A 67 -5.39 3.00 -7.71
N GLY A 68 -5.39 3.47 -8.96
CA GLY A 68 -5.91 2.69 -10.09
C GLY A 68 -7.42 2.41 -10.00
N GLY A 69 -8.21 3.33 -9.42
CA GLY A 69 -9.65 3.18 -9.23
C GLY A 69 -10.07 2.37 -7.99
N ALA A 70 -9.11 1.98 -7.16
CA ALA A 70 -9.40 1.24 -5.92
C ALA A 70 -10.13 2.09 -4.89
N LEU A 71 -9.87 3.40 -4.87
CA LEU A 71 -10.51 4.33 -3.94
C LEU A 71 -11.99 4.58 -4.32
N GLU A 72 -12.27 4.79 -5.60
CA GLU A 72 -13.63 4.99 -6.10
C GLU A 72 -14.57 3.80 -5.82
N ARG A 73 -14.01 2.60 -5.82
CA ARG A 73 -14.74 1.37 -5.52
C ARG A 73 -14.72 1.01 -4.04
N MET A 74 -14.01 1.78 -3.21
CA MET A 74 -13.73 1.44 -1.81
C MET A 74 -13.36 -0.04 -1.66
N SER A 75 -12.40 -0.46 -2.47
CA SER A 75 -11.89 -1.81 -2.41
C SER A 75 -11.06 -2.06 -1.15
N ILE A 76 -10.75 -3.31 -0.90
CA ILE A 76 -9.84 -3.69 0.20
C ILE A 76 -8.47 -2.99 0.11
N PHE A 77 -8.09 -2.53 -1.09
CA PHE A 77 -6.85 -1.77 -1.34
C PHE A 77 -7.08 -0.25 -1.45
N ALA A 78 -8.20 0.28 -0.96
CA ALA A 78 -8.52 1.71 -1.05
C ALA A 78 -7.47 2.61 -0.38
N LEU A 79 -6.91 2.19 0.76
CA LEU A 79 -5.77 2.88 1.39
C LEU A 79 -4.49 2.80 0.54
N GLY A 80 -4.36 1.77 -0.31
CA GLY A 80 -3.20 1.56 -1.16
C GLY A 80 -1.89 1.49 -0.38
N ILE A 81 -0.86 2.07 -0.96
CA ILE A 81 0.50 2.15 -0.37
C ILE A 81 0.73 3.43 0.45
N MET A 82 -0.25 4.29 0.57
CA MET A 82 -0.11 5.60 1.25
C MET A 82 0.37 5.49 2.70
N PRO A 83 -0.17 4.60 3.56
CA PRO A 83 0.33 4.43 4.92
C PRO A 83 1.81 4.05 4.95
N TYR A 84 2.24 3.19 4.03
CA TYR A 84 3.63 2.76 3.94
C TYR A 84 4.57 3.88 3.49
N ILE A 85 4.19 4.66 2.48
CA ILE A 85 4.97 5.81 2.01
C ILE A 85 5.13 6.82 3.15
N SER A 86 4.04 7.16 3.85
CA SER A 86 4.07 8.09 4.97
C SER A 86 4.97 7.59 6.10
N ALA A 87 4.84 6.33 6.49
CA ALA A 87 5.69 5.71 7.51
C ALA A 87 7.17 5.69 7.09
N SER A 88 7.44 5.39 5.82
CA SER A 88 8.80 5.37 5.28
C SER A 88 9.45 6.76 5.31
N ILE A 89 8.71 7.79 4.93
CA ILE A 89 9.19 9.19 4.99
C ILE A 89 9.46 9.61 6.44
N ILE A 90 8.52 9.31 7.35
CA ILE A 90 8.68 9.60 8.78
C ILE A 90 9.93 8.90 9.33
N MET A 91 10.13 7.63 9.01
CA MET A 91 11.31 6.89 9.47
C MET A 91 12.61 7.44 8.87
N GLN A 92 12.61 7.88 7.63
CA GLN A 92 13.77 8.54 7.01
C GLN A 92 14.12 9.85 7.72
N LEU A 93 13.11 10.67 8.04
CA LEU A 93 13.31 11.89 8.82
C LEU A 93 13.78 11.58 10.25
N MET A 94 13.21 10.58 10.89
CA MET A 94 13.62 10.15 12.23
C MET A 94 15.06 9.64 12.26
N THR A 95 15.54 8.98 11.20
CA THR A 95 16.94 8.56 11.09
C THR A 95 17.91 9.74 10.97
N ALA A 96 17.44 10.88 10.48
CA ALA A 96 18.24 12.11 10.41
C ALA A 96 18.27 12.87 11.73
N VAL A 97 17.22 12.78 12.55
CA VAL A 97 17.06 13.54 13.79
C VAL A 97 17.55 12.73 15.02
N SER A 98 17.34 11.42 15.02
CA SER A 98 17.67 10.54 16.15
C SER A 98 19.05 9.90 16.00
N PRO A 99 20.01 10.19 16.91
CA PRO A 99 21.34 9.60 16.85
C PRO A 99 21.34 8.08 16.92
N HIS A 100 20.39 7.50 17.64
CA HIS A 100 20.24 6.05 17.77
C HIS A 100 19.87 5.37 16.45
N LEU A 101 18.94 5.96 15.69
CA LEU A 101 18.55 5.45 14.38
C LEU A 101 19.62 5.70 13.31
N GLU A 102 20.39 6.78 13.45
CA GLU A 102 21.54 7.06 12.60
C GLU A 102 22.63 5.99 12.79
N GLN A 103 22.91 5.59 14.03
CA GLN A 103 23.83 4.51 14.31
C GLN A 103 23.37 3.18 13.72
N LEU A 104 22.07 2.85 13.87
CA LEU A 104 21.46 1.68 13.24
C LEU A 104 21.62 1.69 11.71
N LYS A 105 21.48 2.85 11.08
CA LYS A 105 21.72 2.99 9.64
C LYS A 105 23.16 2.73 9.23
N LYS A 106 24.11 3.07 10.09
CA LYS A 106 25.55 2.83 9.91
C LYS A 106 25.97 1.38 10.14
N GLU A 107 25.18 0.57 10.86
CA GLU A 107 25.42 -0.86 11.09
C GLU A 107 25.27 -1.73 9.82
N GLY A 108 24.94 -1.13 8.67
CA GLY A 108 24.83 -1.82 7.40
C GLY A 108 23.52 -2.58 7.21
N GLU A 109 23.60 -3.83 6.72
CA GLU A 109 22.40 -4.58 6.34
C GLU A 109 21.51 -4.96 7.52
N SER A 110 22.10 -5.29 8.68
CA SER A 110 21.35 -5.65 9.89
C SER A 110 20.55 -4.45 10.42
N GLY A 111 21.15 -3.26 10.41
CA GLY A 111 20.46 -2.03 10.79
C GLY A 111 19.34 -1.63 9.84
N ARG A 112 19.53 -1.81 8.54
CA ARG A 112 18.48 -1.59 7.54
C ARG A 112 17.27 -2.50 7.74
N ARG A 113 17.49 -3.76 8.12
CA ARG A 113 16.41 -4.70 8.44
C ARG A 113 15.58 -4.23 9.64
N LYS A 114 16.24 -3.74 10.70
CA LYS A 114 15.57 -3.17 11.88
C LYS A 114 14.76 -1.91 11.53
N ILE A 115 15.34 -0.99 10.76
CA ILE A 115 14.62 0.21 10.29
C ILE A 115 13.41 -0.18 9.44
N SER A 116 13.53 -1.18 8.57
CA SER A 116 12.41 -1.70 7.79
C SER A 116 11.31 -2.29 8.68
N GLN A 117 11.66 -2.99 9.76
CA GLN A 117 10.67 -3.49 10.73
C GLN A 117 9.95 -2.33 11.43
N TYR A 118 10.65 -1.30 11.87
CA TYR A 118 10.04 -0.12 12.48
C TYR A 118 9.11 0.61 11.48
N THR A 119 9.51 0.68 10.21
CA THR A 119 8.64 1.23 9.15
C THR A 119 7.35 0.43 9.02
N ARG A 120 7.42 -0.90 9.08
CA ARG A 120 6.24 -1.77 9.02
C ARG A 120 5.30 -1.57 10.20
N TYR A 121 5.84 -1.48 11.43
CA TYR A 121 5.03 -1.16 12.60
C TYR A 121 4.40 0.23 12.52
N GLY A 122 5.15 1.22 12.05
CA GLY A 122 4.63 2.56 11.80
C GLY A 122 3.53 2.57 10.73
N THR A 123 3.68 1.77 9.68
CA THR A 123 2.65 1.59 8.64
C THR A 123 1.38 0.99 9.22
N LEU A 124 1.48 -0.02 10.09
CA LEU A 124 0.32 -0.63 10.74
C LEU A 124 -0.45 0.40 11.58
N LEU A 125 0.25 1.19 12.38
CA LEU A 125 -0.35 2.24 13.19
C LEU A 125 -1.07 3.29 12.33
N LEU A 126 -0.38 3.80 11.28
CA LEU A 126 -0.94 4.80 10.37
C LEU A 126 -2.13 4.24 9.58
N ALA A 127 -2.03 3.00 9.10
CA ALA A 127 -3.14 2.34 8.41
C ALA A 127 -4.37 2.21 9.31
N PHE A 128 -4.17 1.87 10.57
CA PHE A 128 -5.25 1.77 11.54
C PHE A 128 -5.94 3.12 11.77
N VAL A 129 -5.18 4.19 12.02
CA VAL A 129 -5.72 5.54 12.21
C VAL A 129 -6.44 6.02 10.94
N GLN A 130 -5.85 5.82 9.76
CA GLN A 130 -6.45 6.20 8.49
C GLN A 130 -7.72 5.39 8.18
N ALA A 131 -7.73 4.09 8.49
CA ALA A 131 -8.89 3.23 8.32
C ALA A 131 -10.08 3.68 9.19
N ILE A 132 -9.82 4.07 10.45
CA ILE A 132 -10.85 4.64 11.32
C ILE A 132 -11.37 5.94 10.72
N GLY A 133 -10.49 6.86 10.35
CA GLY A 133 -10.87 8.14 9.77
C GLY A 133 -11.71 7.98 8.49
N MET A 134 -11.32 7.06 7.62
CA MET A 134 -12.05 6.76 6.40
C MET A 134 -13.42 6.12 6.69
N SER A 135 -13.49 5.16 7.62
CA SER A 135 -14.76 4.52 8.00
C SER A 135 -15.75 5.51 8.61
N VAL A 136 -15.28 6.41 9.49
CA VAL A 136 -16.11 7.47 10.07
C VAL A 136 -16.54 8.48 9.00
N GLY A 137 -15.64 8.87 8.11
CA GLY A 137 -15.94 9.77 7.00
C GLY A 137 -17.03 9.21 6.07
N LEU A 138 -16.94 7.93 5.72
CA LEU A 138 -17.94 7.25 4.89
C LEU A 138 -19.29 7.14 5.58
N ALA A 139 -19.30 6.82 6.87
CA ALA A 139 -20.52 6.76 7.66
C ALA A 139 -21.21 8.12 7.77
N SER A 140 -20.45 9.20 7.97
CA SER A 140 -20.99 10.57 8.07
C SER A 140 -21.60 11.06 6.75
N GLN A 141 -21.12 10.56 5.61
CA GLN A 141 -21.64 10.89 4.28
C GLN A 141 -22.80 9.97 3.85
N GLY A 142 -23.22 9.04 4.71
CA GLY A 142 -24.33 8.14 4.44
C GLY A 142 -24.06 7.10 3.35
N VAL A 143 -22.79 6.78 3.10
CA VAL A 143 -22.37 5.76 2.14
C VAL A 143 -22.45 4.36 2.73
N ALA A 144 -22.41 4.24 4.05
CA ALA A 144 -22.59 2.98 4.76
C ALA A 144 -24.06 2.56 4.78
N PHE A 145 -24.34 1.27 4.58
CA PHE A 145 -25.70 0.73 4.71
C PHE A 145 -26.23 0.78 6.14
N ALA A 146 -25.37 0.62 7.12
CA ALA A 146 -25.68 0.70 8.55
C ALA A 146 -24.51 1.33 9.30
N ASN A 147 -24.81 2.25 10.21
CA ASN A 147 -23.82 2.91 11.07
C ASN A 147 -23.63 2.12 12.37
N ASP A 148 -23.51 0.80 12.25
CA ASP A 148 -23.35 -0.10 13.39
C ASP A 148 -21.85 -0.32 13.71
N PHE A 149 -21.57 -0.62 14.96
CA PHE A 149 -20.22 -0.98 15.41
C PHE A 149 -19.60 -2.09 14.57
N ASN A 150 -20.41 -3.04 14.14
CA ASN A 150 -19.97 -4.14 13.28
C ASN A 150 -19.43 -3.64 11.94
N PHE A 151 -20.07 -2.62 11.33
CA PHE A 151 -19.57 -1.99 10.11
C PHE A 151 -18.18 -1.39 10.29
N TYR A 152 -17.98 -0.60 11.35
CA TYR A 152 -16.68 0.02 11.64
C TYR A 152 -15.60 -1.04 11.86
N PHE A 153 -15.92 -2.09 12.61
CA PHE A 153 -14.97 -3.16 12.89
C PHE A 153 -14.55 -3.89 11.60
N VAL A 154 -15.51 -4.26 10.77
CA VAL A 154 -15.25 -4.95 9.49
C VAL A 154 -14.51 -4.04 8.53
N ALA A 155 -14.90 -2.77 8.38
CA ALA A 155 -14.26 -1.83 7.48
C ALA A 155 -12.80 -1.55 7.87
N VAL A 156 -12.55 -1.27 9.15
CA VAL A 156 -11.19 -1.02 9.66
C VAL A 156 -10.31 -2.25 9.50
N THR A 157 -10.82 -3.43 9.85
CA THR A 157 -10.06 -4.69 9.70
C THR A 157 -9.73 -4.96 8.25
N THR A 158 -10.67 -4.73 7.33
CA THR A 158 -10.49 -4.95 5.89
C THR A 158 -9.47 -3.98 5.31
N PHE A 159 -9.54 -2.70 5.65
CA PHE A 159 -8.57 -1.70 5.16
C PHE A 159 -7.16 -1.96 5.69
N VAL A 160 -7.04 -2.29 6.97
CA VAL A 160 -5.74 -2.62 7.58
C VAL A 160 -5.16 -3.90 6.96
N ALA A 161 -5.98 -4.93 6.78
CA ALA A 161 -5.56 -6.18 6.14
C ALA A 161 -5.10 -5.94 4.69
N GLY A 162 -5.83 -5.11 3.92
CA GLY A 162 -5.45 -4.73 2.56
C GLY A 162 -4.13 -3.96 2.52
N ALA A 163 -3.93 -3.00 3.41
CA ALA A 163 -2.68 -2.26 3.51
C ALA A 163 -1.50 -3.17 3.91
N MET A 164 -1.71 -4.11 4.83
CA MET A 164 -0.70 -5.09 5.23
C MET A 164 -0.35 -6.05 4.08
N PHE A 165 -1.36 -6.48 3.32
CA PHE A 165 -1.14 -7.32 2.15
C PHE A 165 -0.30 -6.61 1.08
N MET A 166 -0.55 -5.32 0.85
CA MET A 166 0.22 -4.51 -0.09
C MET A 166 1.67 -4.30 0.34
N MET A 167 1.94 -4.30 1.64
CA MET A 167 3.28 -4.12 2.19
C MET A 167 4.14 -5.39 2.08
N TRP A 168 3.53 -6.55 1.99
CA TRP A 168 4.20 -7.86 1.88
C TRP A 168 4.44 -8.24 0.42
#